data_b4576673c0f988193a25cbf3ac5313a8
#
_entry.id   b4576673c0f988193a25cbf3ac5313a8
#
_cell.length_a   1.000
_cell.length_b   1.000
_cell.length_c   1.000
_cell.angle_alpha   90.00
_cell.angle_beta   90.00
_cell.angle_gamma   90.00
#
_symmetry.space_group_name_H-M   'P 1'
#
loop_
_entity.id
_entity.type
_entity.pdbx_description
1 polymer ?
#
loop_
_entity_poly.entity_id
_entity_poly.type
_entity_poly.pdbx_seq_one_letter_code
_entity_poly.pdbx_strand_id
1 'polypeptide(L)'
;MKTLTINKLPDLPFDVSEAINQLRINLSFSGTNVKKVLITSSVPNEGKSFVSIGLWRSIASVGKRALLIDCDLRMSEMRTKLDITTSENFVGIAHLLSGQADIPDVIYRTNVPNGYMMPVTNLVADPTFLLESERFGEMLDSCSKTFDYIILDCPPLGSVADALNISKYCDGSVLVVRSGSTNKRLVMNSVQSLKRAGSPLLGIVLNRVDTRRGSGSYYYKDYYAYGAEYYQQKGRKSK
;
A
#
# COMPACT_ATOMS: atom_id res chain seq x y z
N MET A 1 14.33 -10.72 15.26
CA MET A 1 13.18 -10.18 14.48
C MET A 1 12.28 -11.35 14.14
N LYS A 2 11.04 -11.26 14.49
CA LYS A 2 10.02 -12.29 14.24
C LYS A 2 9.80 -12.52 12.74
N THR A 3 9.26 -13.67 12.37
CA THR A 3 9.02 -14.06 10.98
C THR A 3 7.55 -14.40 10.76
N LEU A 4 7.05 -14.10 9.57
CA LEU A 4 5.76 -14.56 9.09
C LEU A 4 5.88 -15.03 7.63
N THR A 5 4.98 -15.93 7.23
CA THR A 5 4.89 -16.43 5.87
C THR A 5 3.58 -15.95 5.24
N ILE A 6 3.69 -15.38 4.05
CA ILE A 6 2.55 -15.02 3.20
C ILE A 6 2.39 -16.16 2.20
N ASN A 7 1.31 -16.96 2.35
CA ASN A 7 1.09 -18.13 1.51
C ASN A 7 0.37 -17.81 0.19
N LYS A 8 -0.39 -16.70 0.15
CA LYS A 8 -1.16 -16.28 -1.03
C LYS A 8 -0.80 -14.86 -1.44
N LEU A 9 0.35 -14.70 -2.11
CA LEU A 9 0.67 -13.43 -2.78
C LEU A 9 -0.15 -13.34 -4.09
N PRO A 10 -0.75 -12.19 -4.40
CA PRO A 10 -1.44 -12.00 -5.68
C PRO A 10 -0.51 -12.22 -6.86
N ASP A 11 -0.94 -13.05 -7.82
CA ASP A 11 -0.31 -13.08 -9.13
C ASP A 11 -0.64 -11.80 -9.87
N LEU A 12 0.39 -11.15 -10.39
CA LEU A 12 0.27 -9.93 -11.16
C LEU A 12 0.46 -10.26 -12.64
N PRO A 13 -0.58 -10.15 -13.48
CA PRO A 13 -0.40 -10.15 -14.93
C PRO A 13 0.65 -9.12 -15.36
N PHE A 14 1.29 -9.33 -16.49
CA PHE A 14 2.42 -8.51 -16.94
C PHE A 14 2.08 -7.02 -16.97
N ASP A 15 0.93 -6.65 -17.54
CA ASP A 15 0.44 -5.27 -17.62
C ASP A 15 0.24 -4.62 -16.23
N VAL A 16 -0.29 -5.39 -15.28
CA VAL A 16 -0.47 -4.92 -13.89
C VAL A 16 0.89 -4.78 -13.19
N SER A 17 1.80 -5.72 -13.41
CA SER A 17 3.16 -5.66 -12.87
C SER A 17 3.90 -4.43 -13.36
N GLU A 18 3.82 -4.12 -14.65
CA GLU A 18 4.43 -2.92 -15.24
C GLU A 18 3.79 -1.63 -14.72
N ALA A 19 2.47 -1.60 -14.55
CA ALA A 19 1.80 -0.44 -13.95
C ALA A 19 2.24 -0.20 -12.50
N ILE A 20 2.42 -1.24 -11.70
CA ILE A 20 2.97 -1.15 -10.34
C ILE A 20 4.44 -0.70 -10.36
N ASN A 21 5.26 -1.21 -11.29
CA ASN A 21 6.64 -0.75 -11.47
C ASN A 21 6.69 0.73 -11.83
N GLN A 22 5.81 1.20 -12.72
CA GLN A 22 5.70 2.61 -13.07
C GLN A 22 5.29 3.46 -11.86
N LEU A 23 4.33 2.97 -11.03
CA LEU A 23 3.96 3.64 -9.78
C LEU A 23 5.15 3.77 -8.83
N ARG A 24 5.96 2.71 -8.66
CA ARG A 24 7.20 2.75 -7.86
C ARG A 24 8.20 3.77 -8.39
N ILE A 25 8.40 3.81 -9.73
CA ILE A 25 9.31 4.77 -10.37
C ILE A 25 8.81 6.19 -10.14
N ASN A 26 7.52 6.46 -10.36
CA ASN A 26 6.92 7.78 -10.12
C ASN A 26 7.07 8.21 -8.65
N LEU A 27 6.90 7.26 -7.71
CA LEU A 27 7.12 7.53 -6.31
C LEU A 27 8.58 7.95 -6.03
N SER A 28 9.57 7.32 -6.68
CA SER A 28 10.98 7.70 -6.51
C SER A 28 11.31 9.10 -7.01
N PHE A 29 10.51 9.65 -7.92
CA PHE A 29 10.63 11.04 -8.41
C PHE A 29 9.86 12.05 -7.56
N SER A 30 9.02 11.60 -6.62
CA SER A 30 8.26 12.52 -5.75
C SER A 30 9.12 13.23 -4.70
N GLY A 31 10.39 12.85 -4.56
CA GLY A 31 11.37 13.46 -3.66
C GLY A 31 12.13 12.44 -2.82
N THR A 32 13.37 12.76 -2.47
CA THR A 32 14.25 11.86 -1.68
C THR A 32 13.77 11.66 -0.25
N ASN A 33 12.92 12.55 0.25
CA ASN A 33 12.38 12.51 1.62
C ASN A 33 11.05 11.77 1.72
N VAL A 34 10.45 11.35 0.60
CA VAL A 34 9.17 10.63 0.59
C VAL A 34 9.41 9.17 0.92
N LYS A 35 9.18 8.79 2.17
CA LYS A 35 9.33 7.43 2.70
C LYS A 35 8.01 6.84 3.21
N LYS A 36 7.22 7.63 3.93
CA LYS A 36 5.95 7.24 4.57
C LYS A 36 4.80 7.55 3.61
N VAL A 37 4.30 6.55 2.90
CA VAL A 37 3.29 6.70 1.84
C VAL A 37 1.99 6.03 2.26
N LEU A 38 0.97 6.86 2.40
CA LEU A 38 -0.39 6.42 2.70
C LEU A 38 -1.10 6.00 1.42
N ILE A 39 -1.67 4.80 1.41
CA ILE A 39 -2.53 4.30 0.34
C ILE A 39 -3.96 4.20 0.87
N THR A 40 -4.88 4.90 0.23
CA THR A 40 -6.30 4.88 0.59
C THR A 40 -7.19 4.90 -0.66
N SER A 41 -8.50 4.94 -0.46
CA SER A 41 -9.48 5.01 -1.54
C SER A 41 -10.66 5.90 -1.15
N SER A 42 -11.50 6.27 -2.12
CA SER A 42 -12.70 7.07 -1.84
C SER A 42 -13.79 6.24 -1.15
N VAL A 43 -13.97 4.98 -1.61
CA VAL A 43 -14.98 4.04 -1.11
C VAL A 43 -14.40 2.63 -0.95
N PRO A 44 -15.08 1.70 -0.26
CA PRO A 44 -14.65 0.31 -0.17
C PRO A 44 -14.52 -0.37 -1.54
N ASN A 45 -13.70 -1.43 -1.61
CA ASN A 45 -13.52 -2.30 -2.78
C ASN A 45 -12.93 -1.64 -4.05
N GLU A 46 -12.23 -0.52 -3.92
CA GLU A 46 -11.48 0.09 -5.02
C GLU A 46 -10.12 -0.58 -5.28
N GLY A 47 -9.66 -1.45 -4.36
CA GLY A 47 -8.42 -2.23 -4.50
C GLY A 47 -7.21 -1.59 -3.85
N LYS A 48 -7.39 -0.72 -2.85
CA LYS A 48 -6.31 -0.10 -2.06
C LYS A 48 -5.26 -1.12 -1.60
N SER A 49 -5.68 -2.17 -0.91
CA SER A 49 -4.76 -3.19 -0.37
C SER A 49 -4.02 -3.97 -1.47
N PHE A 50 -4.65 -4.22 -2.63
CA PHE A 50 -3.99 -4.81 -3.78
C PHE A 50 -2.86 -3.92 -4.30
N VAL A 51 -3.11 -2.61 -4.42
CA VAL A 51 -2.10 -1.62 -4.84
C VAL A 51 -1.01 -1.49 -3.77
N SER A 52 -1.36 -1.45 -2.49
CA SER A 52 -0.41 -1.38 -1.37
C SER A 52 0.56 -2.57 -1.37
N ILE A 53 0.03 -3.79 -1.49
CA ILE A 53 0.82 -5.03 -1.53
C ILE A 53 1.70 -5.07 -2.78
N GLY A 54 1.14 -4.71 -3.95
CA GLY A 54 1.87 -4.67 -5.21
C GLY A 54 3.05 -3.67 -5.17
N LEU A 55 2.80 -2.45 -4.68
CA LEU A 55 3.82 -1.41 -4.55
C LEU A 55 4.91 -1.82 -3.54
N TRP A 56 4.53 -2.30 -2.36
CA TRP A 56 5.45 -2.81 -1.36
C TRP A 56 6.35 -3.91 -1.92
N ARG A 57 5.78 -4.90 -2.62
CA ARG A 57 6.51 -6.00 -3.25
C ARG A 57 7.46 -5.49 -4.35
N SER A 58 7.03 -4.54 -5.18
CA SER A 58 7.85 -3.93 -6.22
C SER A 58 9.03 -3.14 -5.64
N ILE A 59 8.84 -2.43 -4.53
CA ILE A 59 9.92 -1.72 -3.82
C ILE A 59 10.92 -2.73 -3.24
N ALA A 60 10.44 -3.79 -2.60
CA ALA A 60 11.27 -4.83 -2.02
C ALA A 60 12.11 -5.60 -3.08
N SER A 61 11.53 -5.84 -4.26
CA SER A 61 12.21 -6.55 -5.37
C SER A 61 13.43 -5.84 -5.93
N VAL A 62 13.53 -4.53 -5.77
CA VAL A 62 14.72 -3.74 -6.18
C VAL A 62 15.73 -3.53 -5.04
N GLY A 63 15.65 -4.35 -4.00
CA GLY A 63 16.62 -4.36 -2.89
C GLY A 63 16.38 -3.31 -1.81
N LYS A 64 15.26 -2.57 -1.86
CA LYS A 64 14.90 -1.58 -0.83
C LYS A 64 14.17 -2.26 0.34
N ARG A 65 14.52 -1.88 1.56
CA ARG A 65 13.82 -2.35 2.77
C ARG A 65 12.45 -1.69 2.84
N ALA A 66 11.41 -2.45 2.54
CA ALA A 66 10.02 -1.98 2.49
C ALA A 66 9.21 -2.55 3.65
N LEU A 67 8.55 -1.68 4.43
CA LEU A 67 7.61 -2.05 5.47
C LEU A 67 6.18 -1.80 4.98
N LEU A 68 5.33 -2.82 5.01
CA LEU A 68 3.90 -2.72 4.82
C LEU A 68 3.21 -2.69 6.18
N ILE A 69 2.48 -1.61 6.48
CA ILE A 69 1.69 -1.49 7.70
C ILE A 69 0.21 -1.57 7.32
N ASP A 70 -0.49 -2.53 7.90
CA ASP A 70 -1.94 -2.61 7.82
C ASP A 70 -2.55 -1.67 8.86
N CYS A 71 -3.21 -0.63 8.40
CA CYS A 71 -3.81 0.41 9.23
C CYS A 71 -5.35 0.36 9.23
N ASP A 72 -5.97 -0.65 8.60
CA ASP A 72 -7.41 -0.85 8.66
C ASP A 72 -7.79 -1.68 9.91
N LEU A 73 -7.61 -1.08 11.10
CA LEU A 73 -7.85 -1.76 12.38
C LEU A 73 -9.31 -2.16 12.58
N ARG A 74 -10.24 -1.58 11.80
CA ARG A 74 -11.68 -1.85 11.92
C ARG A 74 -12.10 -3.09 11.14
N MET A 75 -11.55 -3.26 9.91
CA MET A 75 -12.04 -4.25 8.95
C MET A 75 -10.92 -4.86 8.10
N SER A 76 -9.71 -5.02 8.67
CA SER A 76 -8.64 -5.65 7.92
C SER A 76 -8.99 -7.09 7.54
N GLU A 77 -8.84 -7.40 6.28
CA GLU A 77 -8.92 -8.75 5.71
C GLU A 77 -7.55 -9.23 5.18
N MET A 78 -6.49 -8.43 5.40
CA MET A 78 -5.18 -8.68 4.81
C MET A 78 -4.60 -10.03 5.27
N ARG A 79 -4.71 -10.34 6.56
CA ARG A 79 -4.28 -11.63 7.12
C ARG A 79 -4.93 -12.82 6.42
N THR A 80 -6.25 -12.78 6.26
CA THR A 80 -7.02 -13.88 5.65
C THR A 80 -6.78 -13.95 4.14
N LYS A 81 -6.78 -12.81 3.45
CA LYS A 81 -6.59 -12.76 2.00
C LYS A 81 -5.21 -13.21 1.56
N LEU A 82 -4.18 -12.87 2.33
CA LEU A 82 -2.80 -13.27 2.07
C LEU A 82 -2.44 -14.63 2.69
N ASP A 83 -3.36 -15.23 3.46
CA ASP A 83 -3.14 -16.49 4.19
C ASP A 83 -1.85 -16.42 5.01
N ILE A 84 -1.79 -15.43 5.92
CA ILE A 84 -0.61 -15.14 6.72
C ILE A 84 -0.52 -16.11 7.88
N THR A 85 0.63 -16.78 8.00
CA THR A 85 0.95 -17.71 9.09
C THR A 85 2.26 -17.34 9.79
N THR A 86 2.37 -17.67 11.06
CA THR A 86 3.60 -17.55 11.85
C THR A 86 3.62 -18.63 12.92
N SER A 87 4.80 -19.11 13.28
CA SER A 87 5.02 -20.00 14.41
C SER A 87 5.20 -19.27 15.74
N GLU A 88 5.26 -17.93 15.72
CA GLU A 88 5.50 -17.09 16.88
C GLU A 88 4.21 -16.51 17.45
N ASN A 89 4.28 -15.92 18.65
CA ASN A 89 3.15 -15.19 19.20
C ASN A 89 2.79 -14.02 18.25
N PHE A 90 1.58 -14.06 17.70
CA PHE A 90 1.13 -13.16 16.65
C PHE A 90 0.53 -11.90 17.26
N VAL A 91 1.35 -10.88 17.42
CA VAL A 91 0.98 -9.54 17.89
C VAL A 91 1.06 -8.54 16.73
N GLY A 92 0.25 -7.51 16.74
CA GLY A 92 0.17 -6.54 15.65
C GLY A 92 0.12 -5.10 16.14
N ILE A 93 -0.13 -4.20 15.21
CA ILE A 93 -0.11 -2.75 15.45
C ILE A 93 -0.98 -2.30 16.63
N ALA A 94 -2.16 -2.91 16.83
CA ALA A 94 -3.05 -2.56 17.94
C ALA A 94 -2.41 -2.80 19.31
N HIS A 95 -1.62 -3.88 19.46
CA HIS A 95 -0.88 -4.17 20.70
C HIS A 95 0.20 -3.13 20.97
N LEU A 96 0.91 -2.70 19.93
CA LEU A 96 1.91 -1.63 20.05
C LEU A 96 1.25 -0.32 20.51
N LEU A 97 0.18 0.09 19.82
CA LEU A 97 -0.47 1.37 20.11
C LEU A 97 -1.13 1.41 21.48
N SER A 98 -1.59 0.25 21.99
CA SER A 98 -2.13 0.12 23.34
C SER A 98 -1.07 -0.07 24.44
N GLY A 99 0.22 -0.10 24.10
CA GLY A 99 1.29 -0.26 25.07
C GLY A 99 1.56 -1.70 25.54
N GLN A 100 1.00 -2.69 24.85
CA GLN A 100 1.14 -4.11 25.17
C GLN A 100 2.31 -4.79 24.47
N ALA A 101 2.96 -4.10 23.51
CA ALA A 101 4.11 -4.61 22.76
C ALA A 101 5.02 -3.47 22.34
N ASP A 102 6.27 -3.79 22.03
CA ASP A 102 7.25 -2.86 21.48
C ASP A 102 7.37 -3.00 19.94
N ILE A 103 8.01 -2.01 19.27
CA ILE A 103 8.17 -1.99 17.82
C ILE A 103 8.79 -3.28 17.27
N PRO A 104 9.88 -3.87 17.87
CA PRO A 104 10.46 -5.11 17.38
C PRO A 104 9.53 -6.33 17.44
N ASP A 105 8.51 -6.29 18.32
CA ASP A 105 7.58 -7.39 18.52
C ASP A 105 6.50 -7.47 17.45
N VAL A 106 6.17 -6.34 16.83
CA VAL A 106 5.07 -6.20 15.87
C VAL A 106 5.53 -6.11 14.42
N ILE A 107 6.85 -6.00 14.18
CA ILE A 107 7.42 -6.03 12.84
C ILE A 107 7.94 -7.42 12.53
N TYR A 108 7.44 -7.99 11.45
CA TYR A 108 7.81 -9.31 10.96
C TYR A 108 8.61 -9.23 9.67
N ARG A 109 9.68 -10.01 9.58
CA ARG A 109 10.30 -10.32 8.31
C ARG A 109 9.40 -11.30 7.56
N THR A 110 9.16 -11.05 6.27
CA THR A 110 8.32 -11.92 5.45
C THR A 110 9.16 -12.86 4.59
N ASN A 111 8.50 -13.81 3.90
CA ASN A 111 9.11 -14.61 2.85
C ASN A 111 9.35 -13.83 1.53
N VAL A 112 9.00 -12.55 1.46
CA VAL A 112 9.41 -11.64 0.38
C VAL A 112 10.76 -11.02 0.75
N PRO A 113 11.83 -11.21 -0.04
CA PRO A 113 13.13 -10.61 0.23
C PRO A 113 13.02 -9.08 0.39
N ASN A 114 13.64 -8.51 1.42
CA ASN A 114 13.56 -7.10 1.82
C ASN A 114 12.17 -6.59 2.19
N GLY A 115 11.18 -7.47 2.22
CA GLY A 115 9.79 -7.15 2.60
C GLY A 115 9.53 -7.43 4.07
N TYR A 116 8.99 -6.44 4.75
CA TYR A 116 8.61 -6.50 6.16
C TYR A 116 7.15 -6.11 6.31
N MET A 117 6.50 -6.59 7.37
CA MET A 117 5.08 -6.33 7.59
C MET A 117 4.79 -6.07 9.06
N MET A 118 3.90 -5.12 9.32
CA MET A 118 3.25 -4.88 10.61
C MET A 118 1.75 -5.14 10.42
N PRO A 119 1.23 -6.31 10.83
CA PRO A 119 -0.14 -6.72 10.56
C PRO A 119 -1.13 -6.19 11.60
N VAL A 120 -2.41 -6.18 11.22
CA VAL A 120 -3.53 -6.23 12.17
C VAL A 120 -3.76 -7.67 12.57
N THR A 121 -3.71 -7.96 13.85
CA THR A 121 -3.98 -9.30 14.41
C THR A 121 -5.33 -9.39 15.08
N ASN A 122 -5.77 -8.28 15.70
CA ASN A 122 -7.07 -8.15 16.35
C ASN A 122 -7.76 -6.88 15.84
N LEU A 123 -9.02 -7.01 15.45
CA LEU A 123 -9.82 -5.86 15.04
C LEU A 123 -10.21 -5.03 16.29
N VAL A 124 -10.27 -3.71 16.11
CA VAL A 124 -10.62 -2.74 17.15
C VAL A 124 -11.88 -2.01 16.72
N ALA A 125 -12.91 -2.03 17.55
CA ALA A 125 -14.20 -1.42 17.23
C ALA A 125 -14.09 0.10 17.02
N ASP A 126 -13.30 0.79 17.87
CA ASP A 126 -12.96 2.20 17.70
C ASP A 126 -11.47 2.43 17.87
N PRO A 127 -10.69 2.40 16.77
CA PRO A 127 -9.27 2.63 16.81
C PRO A 127 -8.86 4.10 16.78
N THR A 128 -9.82 5.04 16.74
CA THR A 128 -9.55 6.47 16.54
C THR A 128 -8.54 6.99 17.55
N PHE A 129 -8.74 6.70 18.84
CA PHE A 129 -7.82 7.12 19.90
C PHE A 129 -6.40 6.56 19.72
N LEU A 130 -6.27 5.31 19.26
CA LEU A 130 -4.97 4.68 19.01
C LEU A 130 -4.23 5.34 17.84
N LEU A 131 -4.97 5.65 16.76
CA LEU A 131 -4.41 6.21 15.53
C LEU A 131 -4.11 7.72 15.64
N GLU A 132 -4.75 8.43 16.57
CA GLU A 132 -4.49 9.83 16.88
C GLU A 132 -3.37 10.02 17.90
N SER A 133 -2.93 8.96 18.56
CA SER A 133 -1.94 9.03 19.62
C SER A 133 -0.56 9.47 19.10
N GLU A 134 0.21 10.19 19.92
CA GLU A 134 1.61 10.52 19.63
C GLU A 134 2.45 9.27 19.37
N ARG A 135 2.11 8.16 20.05
CA ARG A 135 2.77 6.86 19.88
C ARG A 135 2.72 6.34 18.44
N PHE A 136 1.66 6.65 17.69
CA PHE A 136 1.57 6.30 16.27
C PHE A 136 2.63 7.07 15.45
N GLY A 137 2.78 8.37 15.69
CA GLY A 137 3.80 9.20 15.05
C GLY A 137 5.22 8.74 15.38
N GLU A 138 5.51 8.52 16.68
CA GLU A 138 6.80 8.03 17.16
C GLU A 138 7.18 6.67 16.55
N MET A 139 6.21 5.77 16.42
CA MET A 139 6.39 4.48 15.74
C MET A 139 6.82 4.70 14.28
N LEU A 140 6.13 5.54 13.52
CA LEU A 140 6.47 5.81 12.12
C LEU A 140 7.85 6.46 11.98
N ASP A 141 8.19 7.39 12.85
CA ASP A 141 9.50 8.04 12.84
C ASP A 141 10.63 7.07 13.20
N SER A 142 10.40 6.17 14.14
CA SER A 142 11.34 5.09 14.45
C SER A 142 11.51 4.14 13.26
N CYS A 143 10.42 3.73 12.61
CA CYS A 143 10.45 2.89 11.43
C CYS A 143 11.19 3.56 10.25
N SER A 144 11.02 4.88 10.06
CA SER A 144 11.64 5.63 8.95
C SER A 144 13.17 5.67 9.01
N LYS A 145 13.77 5.43 10.19
CA LYS A 145 15.22 5.30 10.37
C LYS A 145 15.76 3.96 9.85
N THR A 146 14.89 2.96 9.78
CA THR A 146 15.27 1.57 9.47
C THR A 146 14.87 1.16 8.06
N PHE A 147 13.72 1.63 7.58
CA PHE A 147 13.16 1.26 6.28
C PHE A 147 13.34 2.37 5.24
N ASP A 148 13.58 1.97 3.99
CA ASP A 148 13.66 2.90 2.86
C ASP A 148 12.26 3.44 2.50
N TYR A 149 11.24 2.56 2.59
CA TYR A 149 9.84 2.92 2.37
C TYR A 149 8.92 2.26 3.39
N ILE A 150 7.89 2.99 3.79
CA ILE A 150 6.80 2.53 4.66
C ILE A 150 5.50 2.76 3.89
N ILE A 151 4.82 1.69 3.52
CA ILE A 151 3.54 1.72 2.83
C ILE A 151 2.43 1.45 3.86
N LEU A 152 1.54 2.42 4.03
CA LEU A 152 0.43 2.32 4.98
C LEU A 152 -0.86 2.03 4.22
N ASP A 153 -1.41 0.82 4.37
CA ASP A 153 -2.71 0.45 3.79
C ASP A 153 -3.83 0.92 4.73
N CYS A 154 -4.53 1.98 4.34
CA CYS A 154 -5.49 2.67 5.19
C CYS A 154 -6.94 2.46 4.73
N PRO A 155 -7.95 2.56 5.63
CA PRO A 155 -9.36 2.45 5.26
C PRO A 155 -9.79 3.55 4.29
N PRO A 156 -10.95 3.38 3.59
CA PRO A 156 -11.47 4.37 2.67
C PRO A 156 -11.87 5.68 3.35
N LEU A 157 -11.54 6.81 2.71
CA LEU A 157 -11.82 8.17 3.22
C LEU A 157 -13.33 8.47 3.39
N GLY A 158 -14.17 7.85 2.56
CA GLY A 158 -15.63 8.03 2.65
C GLY A 158 -16.29 7.22 3.75
N SER A 159 -15.56 6.31 4.40
CA SER A 159 -16.11 5.43 5.44
C SER A 159 -15.80 5.92 6.85
N VAL A 160 -14.55 6.32 7.11
CA VAL A 160 -14.04 6.69 8.44
C VAL A 160 -12.95 7.77 8.34
N ALA A 161 -12.73 8.49 9.44
CA ALA A 161 -11.72 9.55 9.51
C ALA A 161 -10.28 9.01 9.69
N ASP A 162 -10.11 7.74 9.96
CA ASP A 162 -8.85 7.12 10.35
C ASP A 162 -7.71 7.42 9.36
N ALA A 163 -7.98 7.30 8.04
CA ALA A 163 -6.98 7.60 7.01
C ALA A 163 -6.54 9.07 7.01
N LEU A 164 -7.45 10.02 7.35
CA LEU A 164 -7.09 11.44 7.46
C LEU A 164 -6.21 11.69 8.69
N ASN A 165 -6.49 11.02 9.80
CA ASN A 165 -5.68 11.13 11.01
C ASN A 165 -4.27 10.58 10.79
N ILE A 166 -4.15 9.41 10.13
CA ILE A 166 -2.87 8.81 9.76
C ILE A 166 -2.10 9.69 8.76
N SER A 167 -2.79 10.36 7.84
CA SER A 167 -2.17 11.14 6.77
C SER A 167 -1.28 12.28 7.26
N LYS A 168 -1.52 12.79 8.47
CA LYS A 168 -0.71 13.85 9.12
C LYS A 168 0.73 13.41 9.40
N TYR A 169 0.95 12.11 9.55
CA TYR A 169 2.26 11.52 9.86
C TYR A 169 2.97 11.00 8.61
N CYS A 170 2.33 11.10 7.43
CA CYS A 170 2.85 10.59 6.17
C CYS A 170 3.48 11.69 5.32
N ASP A 171 4.47 11.33 4.50
CA ASP A 171 5.13 12.25 3.58
C ASP A 171 4.26 12.52 2.35
N GLY A 172 3.26 11.66 2.09
CA GLY A 172 2.26 11.87 1.07
C GLY A 172 1.27 10.73 0.94
N SER A 173 0.23 10.96 0.14
CA SER A 173 -0.89 10.04 -0.04
C SER A 173 -1.07 9.67 -1.50
N VAL A 174 -1.44 8.42 -1.74
CA VAL A 174 -1.90 7.91 -3.04
C VAL A 174 -3.36 7.51 -2.92
N LEU A 175 -4.20 8.04 -3.80
CA LEU A 175 -5.63 7.73 -3.83
C LEU A 175 -5.91 6.66 -4.90
N VAL A 176 -6.39 5.50 -4.48
CA VAL A 176 -6.80 4.43 -5.39
C VAL A 176 -8.27 4.63 -5.76
N VAL A 177 -8.56 4.58 -7.05
CA VAL A 177 -9.91 4.80 -7.61
C VAL A 177 -10.24 3.66 -8.56
N ARG A 178 -11.43 3.07 -8.42
CA ARG A 178 -11.90 2.03 -9.35
C ARG A 178 -12.46 2.66 -10.63
N SER A 179 -11.87 2.27 -11.78
CA SER A 179 -12.32 2.71 -13.10
C SER A 179 -13.78 2.33 -13.37
N GLY A 180 -14.53 3.26 -13.95
CA GLY A 180 -15.93 3.04 -14.37
C GLY A 180 -16.94 2.80 -13.24
N SER A 181 -16.53 2.92 -11.96
CA SER A 181 -17.40 2.64 -10.81
C SER A 181 -17.54 3.85 -9.87
N THR A 182 -16.41 4.50 -9.54
CA THR A 182 -16.42 5.58 -8.55
C THR A 182 -16.82 6.91 -9.18
N ASN A 183 -17.79 7.57 -8.57
CA ASN A 183 -18.27 8.88 -9.04
C ASN A 183 -17.16 9.93 -8.87
N LYS A 184 -16.94 10.74 -9.93
CA LYS A 184 -15.96 11.84 -9.95
C LYS A 184 -16.08 12.78 -8.75
N ARG A 185 -17.30 13.07 -8.28
CA ARG A 185 -17.55 13.94 -7.13
C ARG A 185 -16.97 13.34 -5.84
N LEU A 186 -17.10 12.02 -5.65
CA LEU A 186 -16.51 11.33 -4.48
C LEU A 186 -14.99 11.38 -4.51
N VAL A 187 -14.39 11.17 -5.68
CA VAL A 187 -12.94 11.30 -5.87
C VAL A 187 -12.48 12.71 -5.52
N MET A 188 -13.16 13.74 -6.06
CA MET A 188 -12.82 15.15 -5.77
C MET A 188 -12.96 15.49 -4.28
N ASN A 189 -14.00 14.98 -3.62
CA ASN A 189 -14.17 15.16 -2.17
C ASN A 189 -13.02 14.53 -1.38
N SER A 190 -12.59 13.32 -1.78
CA SER A 190 -11.44 12.62 -1.16
C SER A 190 -10.14 13.42 -1.32
N VAL A 191 -9.88 13.92 -2.53
CA VAL A 191 -8.73 14.81 -2.81
C VAL A 191 -8.76 16.06 -1.95
N GLN A 192 -9.92 16.72 -1.84
CA GLN A 192 -10.08 17.91 -1.00
C GLN A 192 -9.90 17.59 0.49
N SER A 193 -10.34 16.43 0.95
CA SER A 193 -10.16 16.01 2.34
C SER A 193 -8.69 15.78 2.68
N LEU A 194 -7.93 15.09 1.83
CA LEU A 194 -6.48 14.94 1.98
C LEU A 194 -5.75 16.29 1.98
N LYS A 195 -6.13 17.17 1.05
CA LYS A 195 -5.56 18.52 0.98
C LYS A 195 -5.83 19.34 2.25
N ARG A 196 -7.05 19.28 2.79
CA ARG A 196 -7.41 19.96 4.06
C ARG A 196 -6.69 19.38 5.26
N ALA A 197 -6.41 18.08 5.25
CA ALA A 197 -5.59 17.43 6.29
C ALA A 197 -4.09 17.77 6.19
N GLY A 198 -3.68 18.54 5.18
CA GLY A 198 -2.28 18.90 4.96
C GLY A 198 -1.43 17.76 4.36
N SER A 199 -2.06 16.65 3.90
CA SER A 199 -1.36 15.54 3.30
C SER A 199 -1.10 15.80 1.81
N PRO A 200 0.17 15.81 1.35
CA PRO A 200 0.48 15.94 -0.08
C PRO A 200 -0.12 14.77 -0.86
N LEU A 201 -0.91 15.07 -1.90
CA LEU A 201 -1.39 14.05 -2.83
C LEU A 201 -0.28 13.76 -3.85
N LEU A 202 0.36 12.59 -3.76
CA LEU A 202 1.41 12.15 -4.69
C LEU A 202 0.84 11.71 -6.04
N GLY A 203 -0.39 11.21 -6.05
CA GLY A 203 -1.05 10.79 -7.27
C GLY A 203 -2.35 10.03 -7.05
N ILE A 204 -3.00 9.72 -8.17
CA ILE A 204 -4.20 8.88 -8.22
C ILE A 204 -3.87 7.63 -9.03
N VAL A 205 -4.18 6.46 -8.49
CA VAL A 205 -4.08 5.17 -9.19
C VAL A 205 -5.46 4.77 -9.68
N LEU A 206 -5.63 4.71 -11.00
CA LEU A 206 -6.85 4.18 -11.60
C LEU A 206 -6.74 2.66 -11.69
N ASN A 207 -7.48 1.96 -10.84
CA ASN A 207 -7.47 0.50 -10.74
C ASN A 207 -8.62 -0.15 -11.52
N ARG A 208 -8.47 -1.43 -11.90
CA ARG A 208 -9.45 -2.21 -12.66
C ARG A 208 -9.86 -1.55 -13.96
N VAL A 209 -8.92 -0.98 -14.69
CA VAL A 209 -9.15 -0.42 -16.02
C VAL A 209 -9.43 -1.58 -16.98
N ASP A 210 -10.59 -1.53 -17.67
CA ASP A 210 -10.89 -2.47 -18.75
C ASP A 210 -10.20 -2.00 -20.03
N THR A 211 -9.06 -2.61 -20.34
CA THR A 211 -8.27 -2.30 -21.54
C THR A 211 -8.94 -2.76 -22.83
N ARG A 212 -10.05 -3.51 -22.75
CA ARG A 212 -10.80 -4.01 -23.91
C ARG A 212 -11.93 -3.07 -24.36
N ARG A 213 -12.35 -2.11 -23.53
CA ARG A 213 -13.47 -1.19 -23.78
C ARG A 213 -13.03 0.27 -23.68
N GLY A 214 -13.04 0.99 -24.80
CA GLY A 214 -12.94 2.45 -24.82
C GLY A 214 -11.90 3.03 -25.78
N SER A 215 -12.04 4.31 -26.14
CA SER A 215 -11.11 5.08 -26.98
C SER A 215 -9.71 5.26 -26.39
N GLY A 216 -9.52 5.02 -25.09
CA GLY A 216 -8.23 4.94 -24.42
C GLY A 216 -7.50 3.61 -24.65
N SER A 217 -8.18 2.58 -25.17
CA SER A 217 -7.64 1.25 -25.47
C SER A 217 -6.48 1.29 -26.49
N TYR A 218 -6.48 2.21 -27.44
CA TYR A 218 -5.42 2.33 -28.45
C TYR A 218 -4.09 2.75 -27.82
N TYR A 219 -4.07 3.78 -26.98
CA TYR A 219 -2.84 4.25 -26.34
C TYR A 219 -2.25 3.23 -25.37
N TYR A 220 -3.08 2.53 -24.59
CA TYR A 220 -2.62 1.50 -23.67
C TYR A 220 -2.18 0.23 -24.40
N LYS A 221 -2.89 -0.20 -25.44
CA LYS A 221 -2.61 -1.42 -26.18
C LYS A 221 -1.27 -1.34 -26.92
N ASP A 222 -0.98 -0.22 -27.57
CA ASP A 222 0.28 -0.01 -28.29
C ASP A 222 1.47 0.13 -27.33
N TYR A 223 1.28 0.82 -26.19
CA TYR A 223 2.33 0.97 -25.20
C TYR A 223 2.74 -0.36 -24.55
N TYR A 224 1.76 -1.20 -24.21
CA TYR A 224 2.03 -2.51 -23.58
C TYR A 224 2.42 -3.59 -24.62
N ALA A 225 1.93 -3.53 -25.85
CA ALA A 225 2.36 -4.42 -26.92
C ALA A 225 3.85 -4.23 -27.24
N TYR A 226 4.31 -2.98 -27.31
CA TYR A 226 5.72 -2.66 -27.53
C TYR A 226 6.62 -3.17 -26.36
N GLY A 227 6.16 -3.04 -25.12
CA GLY A 227 6.86 -3.58 -23.95
C GLY A 227 6.96 -5.11 -23.98
N ALA A 228 5.87 -5.80 -24.28
CA ALA A 228 5.81 -7.25 -24.34
C ALA A 228 6.73 -7.83 -25.46
N GLU A 229 6.76 -7.21 -26.64
CA GLU A 229 7.65 -7.59 -27.72
C GLU A 229 9.13 -7.38 -27.39
N TYR A 230 9.45 -6.28 -26.71
CA TYR A 230 10.82 -5.97 -26.28
C TYR A 230 11.39 -7.03 -25.33
N TYR A 231 10.58 -7.51 -24.38
CA TYR A 231 11.01 -8.57 -23.45
C TYR A 231 11.05 -9.97 -24.08
N GLN A 232 10.16 -10.28 -25.03
CA GLN A 232 10.21 -11.56 -25.76
C GLN A 232 11.46 -11.67 -26.64
N GLN A 233 11.91 -10.56 -27.24
CA GLN A 233 13.16 -10.56 -28.05
C GLN A 233 14.41 -10.73 -27.19
N LYS A 234 14.45 -10.23 -25.94
CA LYS A 234 15.58 -10.46 -25.03
C LYS A 234 15.66 -11.91 -24.54
N GLY A 235 14.53 -12.56 -24.29
CA GLY A 235 14.50 -13.98 -23.88
C GLY A 235 14.94 -14.96 -24.96
N ARG A 236 14.93 -14.56 -26.23
CA ARG A 236 15.43 -15.37 -27.37
C ARG A 236 16.94 -15.22 -27.66
N LYS A 237 17.59 -14.19 -27.12
CA LYS A 237 19.04 -13.94 -27.32
C LYS A 237 19.93 -14.50 -26.21
N SER A 238 19.35 -15.14 -25.18
CA SER A 238 20.04 -15.75 -24.03
C SER A 238 19.93 -17.30 -24.00
N LYS A 239 19.72 -17.92 -25.17
CA LYS A 239 19.83 -19.38 -25.34
C LYS A 239 20.93 -19.66 -26.38
#